data_c6f7574b3cefafc1875ae26a3723d86c
#
_entry.id   c6f7574b3cefafc1875ae26a3723d86c
#
_cell.length_a   1.000
_cell.length_b   1.000
_cell.length_c   1.000
_cell.angle_alpha   90.00
_cell.angle_beta   90.00
_cell.angle_gamma   90.00
#
_symmetry.space_group_name_H-M   'P 1'
#
loop_
_entity.id
_entity.type
_entity.pdbx_description
1 polymer ?
#
loop_
_entity_poly.entity_id
_entity_poly.type
_entity_poly.pdbx_seq_one_letter_code
_entity_poly.pdbx_strand_id
1 'polypeptide(L)'
;MHPRVPVLLATIVAALASAPSRAAAQAFTPPAGIGAVTVAWQFVDNTGHRFSDGSFLARGQSVTTAALVELDYGFTDRLATSIGIPYVFAKYTGANPPISGLPIDTCRCWNSALQDLSLSARYRLGDDTWAVTPVVRYGRPSHDYAYVGEAVVGRDLQEAQVGVAAGLKLRRMLPNASVQASYAYAFVEKPLDDVGNDRSNADIEFGYVLNRLLYVRGSANWQRTHGALLAGSPSGDPLPLPGELNTPERLAQRDRVIRSNYWHAGAGLSYSAGPVDLFLSLTKYLSGTDTHNAVVYAVGTTWYFHVAQ
;
A
#
# COMPACT_ATOMS: atom_id res chain seq x y z
N MET A 1 34.74 2.54 34.34
CA MET A 1 34.74 2.05 32.96
C MET A 1 33.41 1.36 32.72
N HIS A 2 32.45 2.02 32.12
CA HIS A 2 31.17 1.41 31.69
C HIS A 2 31.31 0.95 30.24
N PRO A 3 30.92 -0.27 29.89
CA PRO A 3 30.94 -0.73 28.51
C PRO A 3 29.80 -0.02 27.74
N ARG A 4 30.19 0.73 26.72
CA ARG A 4 29.25 1.26 25.70
C ARG A 4 28.81 0.08 24.85
N VAL A 5 27.63 -0.47 25.12
CA VAL A 5 26.94 -1.38 24.20
C VAL A 5 26.50 -0.53 22.99
N PRO A 6 26.77 -0.96 21.76
CA PRO A 6 26.54 -0.13 20.58
C PRO A 6 25.05 0.09 20.34
N VAL A 7 24.69 1.35 20.25
CA VAL A 7 23.36 1.89 19.86
C VAL A 7 23.04 1.57 18.37
N LEU A 8 23.66 0.60 17.77
CA LEU A 8 23.53 0.30 16.34
C LEU A 8 22.29 -0.56 15.99
N LEU A 9 21.61 -1.13 16.98
CA LEU A 9 20.44 -1.98 16.72
C LEU A 9 19.10 -1.21 16.76
N ALA A 10 19.07 -0.01 17.32
CA ALA A 10 17.84 0.77 17.46
C ALA A 10 17.50 1.64 16.23
N THR A 11 18.42 1.80 15.28
CA THR A 11 18.24 2.67 14.11
C THR A 11 17.69 1.92 12.88
N ILE A 12 17.61 0.60 12.92
CA ILE A 12 17.14 -0.24 11.79
C ILE A 12 15.61 -0.45 11.81
N VAL A 13 14.95 -0.16 12.92
CA VAL A 13 13.52 -0.46 13.12
C VAL A 13 12.57 0.65 12.60
N ALA A 14 13.08 1.81 12.19
CA ALA A 14 12.25 2.98 11.86
C ALA A 14 12.14 3.22 10.35
N ALA A 15 12.02 2.18 9.54
CA ALA A 15 12.00 2.37 8.11
C ALA A 15 11.11 1.37 7.34
N LEU A 16 9.77 1.44 7.50
CA LEU A 16 8.91 0.40 6.92
C LEU A 16 7.54 0.88 6.51
N ALA A 17 7.30 1.22 5.27
CA ALA A 17 5.94 1.27 4.80
C ALA A 17 5.73 1.48 3.31
N SER A 18 4.74 0.84 2.78
CA SER A 18 4.37 0.55 1.41
C SER A 18 5.41 -0.31 0.67
N ALA A 19 5.48 -1.58 1.04
CA ALA A 19 5.64 -2.49 -0.05
C ALA A 19 4.33 -2.35 -0.87
N PRO A 20 4.33 -1.90 -2.14
CA PRO A 20 3.32 -2.39 -3.03
C PRO A 20 3.37 -3.89 -2.83
N SER A 21 2.22 -4.49 -2.52
CA SER A 21 2.21 -5.95 -2.42
C SER A 21 2.91 -6.44 -3.68
N ARG A 22 3.93 -7.29 -3.57
CA ARG A 22 4.59 -7.86 -4.76
C ARG A 22 3.58 -8.39 -5.77
N ALA A 23 2.35 -8.69 -5.33
CA ALA A 23 1.22 -9.07 -6.14
C ALA A 23 0.74 -8.00 -7.14
N ALA A 24 0.89 -6.70 -6.86
CA ALA A 24 0.38 -5.65 -7.75
C ALA A 24 1.23 -5.49 -9.03
N ALA A 25 2.57 -5.61 -8.92
CA ALA A 25 3.48 -5.45 -10.07
C ALA A 25 4.05 -6.76 -10.63
N GLN A 26 3.61 -7.94 -10.13
CA GLN A 26 4.15 -9.22 -10.58
C GLN A 26 3.50 -9.71 -11.86
N ALA A 27 4.14 -9.40 -12.98
CA ALA A 27 3.78 -9.97 -14.27
C ALA A 27 4.15 -11.46 -14.39
N PHE A 28 5.17 -11.92 -13.66
CA PHE A 28 5.62 -13.33 -13.66
C PHE A 28 5.00 -14.10 -12.49
N THR A 29 4.33 -15.21 -12.77
CA THR A 29 3.78 -16.11 -11.76
C THR A 29 4.85 -17.04 -11.19
N PRO A 30 4.78 -17.46 -9.91
CA PRO A 30 5.59 -18.56 -9.41
C PRO A 30 5.31 -19.85 -10.20
N PRO A 31 6.30 -20.74 -10.35
CA PRO A 31 6.10 -22.06 -10.99
C PRO A 31 5.08 -22.91 -10.25
N ALA A 32 4.54 -23.93 -10.93
CA ALA A 32 3.64 -24.91 -10.34
C ALA A 32 4.25 -25.53 -9.07
N GLY A 33 3.45 -25.63 -8.01
CA GLY A 33 3.85 -26.21 -6.72
C GLY A 33 4.77 -25.33 -5.87
N ILE A 34 5.19 -24.15 -6.36
CA ILE A 34 5.97 -23.21 -5.56
C ILE A 34 5.05 -22.25 -4.81
N GLY A 35 5.23 -22.20 -3.50
CA GLY A 35 4.61 -21.21 -2.64
C GLY A 35 5.63 -20.25 -2.03
N ALA A 36 5.15 -19.10 -1.60
CA ALA A 36 5.94 -18.10 -0.90
C ALA A 36 5.13 -17.49 0.25
N VAL A 37 5.73 -17.44 1.43
CA VAL A 37 5.19 -16.66 2.57
C VAL A 37 6.04 -15.42 2.73
N THR A 38 5.40 -14.26 2.61
CA THR A 38 6.03 -12.96 2.88
C THR A 38 5.53 -12.44 4.22
N VAL A 39 6.47 -12.05 5.08
CA VAL A 39 6.19 -11.28 6.29
C VAL A 39 6.91 -9.95 6.14
N ALA A 40 6.16 -8.87 6.23
CA ALA A 40 6.70 -7.53 6.12
C ALA A 40 6.24 -6.66 7.28
N TRP A 41 7.10 -5.75 7.67
CA TRP A 41 6.76 -4.65 8.58
C TRP A 41 6.80 -3.35 7.81
N GLN A 42 5.76 -2.54 8.02
CA GLN A 42 5.52 -1.30 7.31
C GLN A 42 5.45 -0.11 8.28
N PHE A 43 6.06 1.05 7.93
CA PHE A 43 5.99 2.30 8.68
C PHE A 43 5.68 3.48 7.75
N VAL A 44 4.58 4.21 8.01
CA VAL A 44 4.15 5.42 7.30
C VAL A 44 4.32 6.62 8.20
N ASP A 45 5.13 7.55 7.79
CA ASP A 45 5.23 8.87 8.39
C ASP A 45 4.52 9.89 7.51
N ASN A 46 3.35 10.32 7.97
CA ASN A 46 2.55 11.31 7.28
C ASN A 46 2.65 12.65 8.00
N THR A 47 3.31 13.60 7.36
CA THR A 47 3.62 14.93 7.93
C THR A 47 2.60 16.01 7.60
N GLY A 48 1.58 15.71 6.81
CA GLY A 48 0.53 16.67 6.46
C GLY A 48 -0.30 16.28 5.24
N HIS A 49 -1.27 17.10 4.93
CA HIS A 49 -2.25 16.88 3.87
C HIS A 49 -2.07 17.88 2.71
N ARG A 50 -2.21 17.39 1.49
CA ARG A 50 -2.30 18.17 0.25
C ARG A 50 -3.76 18.24 -0.19
N PHE A 51 -4.26 19.44 -0.39
CA PHE A 51 -5.63 19.69 -0.84
C PHE A 51 -5.76 19.70 -2.36
N SER A 52 -7.00 19.82 -2.86
CA SER A 52 -7.31 19.84 -4.29
C SER A 52 -6.68 20.99 -5.06
N ASP A 53 -6.45 22.13 -4.41
CA ASP A 53 -5.77 23.32 -4.95
C ASP A 53 -4.23 23.22 -4.90
N GLY A 54 -3.69 22.08 -4.40
CA GLY A 54 -2.26 21.84 -4.23
C GLY A 54 -1.66 22.46 -2.97
N SER A 55 -2.42 23.21 -2.18
CA SER A 55 -1.97 23.77 -0.91
C SER A 55 -1.61 22.64 0.08
N PHE A 56 -0.73 22.96 1.04
CA PHE A 56 -0.24 22.00 2.02
C PHE A 56 -0.53 22.47 3.44
N LEU A 57 -1.05 21.58 4.26
CA LEU A 57 -1.30 21.83 5.66
C LEU A 57 -0.56 20.82 6.54
N ALA A 58 0.40 21.33 7.33
CA ALA A 58 1.11 20.56 8.35
C ALA A 58 0.42 20.78 9.72
N ARG A 59 -0.69 20.10 10.01
CA ARG A 59 -1.43 20.25 11.28
C ARG A 59 -1.16 19.17 12.31
N GLY A 60 -0.30 18.23 12.00
CA GLY A 60 0.01 17.12 12.89
C GLY A 60 0.68 16.01 12.13
N GLN A 61 0.99 14.96 12.84
CA GLN A 61 1.63 13.78 12.30
C GLN A 61 0.75 12.58 12.59
N SER A 62 0.33 11.90 11.53
CA SER A 62 -0.27 10.59 11.63
C SER A 62 0.80 9.55 11.31
N VAL A 63 1.07 8.68 12.26
CA VAL A 63 2.00 7.58 12.12
C VAL A 63 1.22 6.29 12.02
N THR A 64 1.47 5.55 10.96
CA THR A 64 0.88 4.22 10.78
C THR A 64 2.00 3.19 10.68
N THR A 65 1.84 2.05 11.33
CA THR A 65 2.72 0.91 11.15
C THR A 65 1.88 -0.35 10.95
N ALA A 66 2.37 -1.29 10.15
CA ALA A 66 1.63 -2.50 9.85
C ALA A 66 2.54 -3.72 9.77
N ALA A 67 2.07 -4.84 10.31
CA ALA A 67 2.58 -6.16 10.03
C ALA A 67 1.75 -6.78 8.91
N LEU A 68 2.35 -7.14 7.79
CA LEU A 68 1.69 -7.79 6.66
C LEU A 68 2.15 -9.23 6.57
N VAL A 69 1.21 -10.15 6.43
CA VAL A 69 1.46 -11.54 6.05
C VAL A 69 0.79 -11.80 4.71
N GLU A 70 1.53 -12.31 3.74
CA GLU A 70 1.01 -12.70 2.43
C GLU A 70 1.49 -14.10 2.07
N LEU A 71 0.55 -14.93 1.61
CA LEU A 71 0.82 -16.24 1.02
C LEU A 71 0.55 -16.14 -0.49
N ASP A 72 1.53 -16.52 -1.29
CA ASP A 72 1.44 -16.63 -2.74
C ASP A 72 1.68 -18.06 -3.16
N TYR A 73 0.89 -18.60 -4.13
CA TYR A 73 1.00 -19.98 -4.56
C TYR A 73 0.74 -20.14 -6.05
N GLY A 74 1.65 -20.84 -6.74
CA GLY A 74 1.51 -21.26 -8.14
C GLY A 74 0.79 -22.61 -8.25
N PHE A 75 -0.45 -22.61 -8.73
CA PHE A 75 -1.18 -23.84 -9.03
C PHE A 75 -0.69 -24.50 -10.31
N THR A 76 -0.33 -23.69 -11.27
CA THR A 76 0.32 -24.08 -12.53
C THR A 76 1.42 -23.07 -12.83
N ASP A 77 2.24 -23.31 -13.84
CA ASP A 77 3.24 -22.33 -14.30
C ASP A 77 2.63 -20.99 -14.77
N ARG A 78 1.30 -20.97 -14.95
CA ARG A 78 0.57 -19.80 -15.44
C ARG A 78 -0.46 -19.25 -14.46
N LEU A 79 -1.03 -20.08 -13.58
CA LEU A 79 -2.05 -19.67 -12.63
C LEU A 79 -1.48 -19.58 -11.23
N ALA A 80 -1.60 -18.43 -10.62
CA ALA A 80 -1.23 -18.19 -9.23
C ALA A 80 -2.32 -17.45 -8.48
N THR A 81 -2.36 -17.63 -7.17
CA THR A 81 -3.22 -16.87 -6.24
C THR A 81 -2.40 -16.32 -5.09
N SER A 82 -2.86 -15.23 -4.51
CA SER A 82 -2.31 -14.77 -3.23
C SER A 82 -3.42 -14.40 -2.26
N ILE A 83 -3.13 -14.55 -0.98
CA ILE A 83 -3.96 -14.08 0.13
C ILE A 83 -3.09 -13.27 1.07
N GLY A 84 -3.57 -12.10 1.47
CA GLY A 84 -2.84 -11.18 2.34
C GLY A 84 -3.71 -10.66 3.47
N ILE A 85 -3.08 -10.43 4.61
CA ILE A 85 -3.72 -9.86 5.79
C ILE A 85 -2.75 -8.94 6.51
N PRO A 86 -3.07 -7.63 6.67
CA PRO A 86 -2.31 -6.71 7.50
C PRO A 86 -2.91 -6.56 8.89
N TYR A 87 -2.05 -6.47 9.89
CA TYR A 87 -2.40 -5.95 11.21
C TYR A 87 -1.82 -4.54 11.34
N VAL A 88 -2.68 -3.54 11.46
CA VAL A 88 -2.32 -2.12 11.37
C VAL A 88 -2.40 -1.47 12.74
N PHE A 89 -1.43 -0.60 13.03
CA PHE A 89 -1.40 0.30 14.18
C PHE A 89 -1.35 1.73 13.64
N ALA A 90 -2.21 2.61 14.15
CA ALA A 90 -2.25 4.02 13.77
C ALA A 90 -2.27 4.91 15.01
N LYS A 91 -1.61 6.07 14.91
CA LYS A 91 -1.55 7.06 15.99
C LYS A 91 -1.49 8.47 15.41
N TYR A 92 -2.27 9.38 15.98
CA TYR A 92 -2.19 10.80 15.70
C TYR A 92 -1.43 11.53 16.83
N THR A 93 -0.54 12.46 16.48
CA THR A 93 0.27 13.23 17.42
C THR A 93 0.13 14.74 17.25
N GLY A 94 -0.82 15.19 16.44
CA GLY A 94 -1.12 16.60 16.21
C GLY A 94 -1.73 17.31 17.43
N ALA A 95 -1.58 18.63 17.47
CA ALA A 95 -2.15 19.44 18.54
C ALA A 95 -3.68 19.58 18.43
N ASN A 96 -4.19 19.71 17.21
CA ASN A 96 -5.61 19.92 16.91
C ASN A 96 -6.02 19.01 15.75
N PRO A 97 -6.63 17.84 16.03
CA PRO A 97 -7.16 17.01 14.97
C PRO A 97 -8.23 17.79 14.18
N PRO A 98 -8.34 17.59 12.86
CA PRO A 98 -9.30 18.28 12.01
C PRO A 98 -10.76 18.09 12.46
N ILE A 99 -11.07 16.91 13.00
CA ILE A 99 -12.35 16.63 13.66
C ILE A 99 -12.11 16.66 15.16
N SER A 100 -12.45 17.79 15.79
CA SER A 100 -12.22 17.96 17.23
C SER A 100 -13.07 17.01 18.06
N GLY A 101 -12.45 16.44 19.09
CA GLY A 101 -13.15 15.70 20.14
C GLY A 101 -13.30 14.21 19.93
N LEU A 102 -12.80 13.63 18.83
CA LEU A 102 -12.80 12.17 18.66
C LEU A 102 -11.82 11.50 19.63
N PRO A 103 -12.27 10.54 20.45
CA PRO A 103 -11.39 9.86 21.41
C PRO A 103 -10.19 9.18 20.72
N ILE A 104 -10.38 8.65 19.51
CA ILE A 104 -9.35 7.99 18.71
C ILE A 104 -8.14 8.89 18.42
N ASP A 105 -8.36 10.21 18.27
CA ASP A 105 -7.31 11.19 17.96
C ASP A 105 -6.80 11.89 19.22
N THR A 106 -7.68 12.22 20.15
CA THR A 106 -7.37 13.00 21.36
C THR A 106 -6.62 12.22 22.40
N CYS A 107 -6.77 10.90 22.44
CA CYS A 107 -6.04 10.05 23.40
C CYS A 107 -4.53 9.99 23.13
N ARG A 108 -4.07 10.33 21.93
CA ARG A 108 -2.68 10.15 21.49
C ARG A 108 -2.15 8.72 21.71
N CYS A 109 -3.03 7.75 21.70
CA CYS A 109 -2.74 6.34 21.86
C CYS A 109 -2.61 5.64 20.50
N TRP A 110 -2.11 4.41 20.51
CA TRP A 110 -2.13 3.53 19.35
C TRP A 110 -3.51 2.88 19.24
N ASN A 111 -4.14 3.02 18.09
CA ASN A 111 -5.29 2.24 17.67
C ASN A 111 -4.79 1.11 16.77
N SER A 112 -5.34 -0.07 16.91
CA SER A 112 -4.89 -1.20 16.09
C SER A 112 -6.03 -2.14 15.75
N ALA A 113 -5.97 -2.70 14.55
CA ALA A 113 -6.91 -3.71 14.10
C ALA A 113 -6.27 -4.62 13.04
N LEU A 114 -6.82 -5.81 12.91
CA LEU A 114 -6.69 -6.61 11.71
C LEU A 114 -7.47 -5.89 10.61
N GLN A 115 -6.77 -5.50 9.53
CA GLN A 115 -7.37 -4.69 8.46
C GLN A 115 -8.04 -5.58 7.39
N ASP A 116 -7.98 -5.16 6.13
CA ASP A 116 -8.71 -5.79 5.04
C ASP A 116 -8.01 -7.07 4.57
N LEU A 117 -8.77 -8.15 4.54
CA LEU A 117 -8.35 -9.39 3.89
C LEU A 117 -8.30 -9.18 2.38
N SER A 118 -7.23 -9.61 1.75
CA SER A 118 -7.11 -9.56 0.29
C SER A 118 -6.89 -10.93 -0.32
N LEU A 119 -7.60 -11.20 -1.41
CA LEU A 119 -7.45 -12.39 -2.24
C LEU A 119 -7.21 -11.96 -3.68
N SER A 120 -6.23 -12.54 -4.36
CA SER A 120 -6.01 -12.30 -5.78
C SER A 120 -5.81 -13.59 -6.56
N ALA A 121 -6.16 -13.53 -7.85
CA ALA A 121 -5.83 -14.56 -8.82
C ALA A 121 -5.25 -13.89 -10.08
N ARG A 122 -4.24 -14.52 -10.67
CA ARG A 122 -3.54 -14.02 -11.85
C ARG A 122 -3.17 -15.14 -12.79
N TYR A 123 -3.28 -14.87 -14.09
CA TYR A 123 -3.01 -15.84 -15.13
C TYR A 123 -1.97 -15.31 -16.13
N ARG A 124 -0.77 -15.91 -16.15
CA ARG A 124 0.34 -15.49 -17.01
C ARG A 124 0.16 -15.94 -18.44
N LEU A 125 0.21 -14.98 -19.37
CA LEU A 125 0.43 -15.18 -20.79
C LEU A 125 1.89 -14.83 -21.10
N GLY A 126 2.50 -15.53 -22.06
CA GLY A 126 3.90 -15.32 -22.43
C GLY A 126 4.85 -16.39 -21.88
N ASP A 127 6.12 -16.04 -21.80
CA ASP A 127 7.22 -16.95 -21.41
C ASP A 127 8.10 -16.35 -20.27
N ASP A 128 9.30 -16.85 -20.11
CA ASP A 128 10.24 -16.37 -19.09
C ASP A 128 10.93 -15.05 -19.45
N THR A 129 10.72 -14.53 -20.65
CA THR A 129 11.31 -13.27 -21.12
C THR A 129 10.31 -12.14 -21.05
N TRP A 130 9.07 -12.39 -21.44
CA TRP A 130 7.98 -11.44 -21.37
C TRP A 130 6.72 -12.10 -20.80
N ALA A 131 5.91 -11.32 -20.14
CA ALA A 131 4.64 -11.76 -19.60
C ALA A 131 3.58 -10.66 -19.71
N VAL A 132 2.34 -11.04 -19.97
CA VAL A 132 1.15 -10.23 -19.78
C VAL A 132 0.20 -11.05 -18.91
N THR A 133 -0.22 -10.48 -17.80
CA THR A 133 -0.90 -11.23 -16.75
C THR A 133 -2.14 -10.47 -16.31
N PRO A 134 -3.34 -10.85 -16.78
CA PRO A 134 -4.59 -10.40 -16.19
C PRO A 134 -4.63 -10.77 -14.71
N VAL A 135 -5.16 -9.87 -13.90
CA VAL A 135 -5.25 -9.97 -12.44
C VAL A 135 -6.66 -9.60 -12.01
N VAL A 136 -7.23 -10.37 -11.12
CA VAL A 136 -8.41 -10.01 -10.35
C VAL A 136 -8.05 -10.03 -8.87
N ARG A 137 -8.57 -9.06 -8.12
CA ARG A 137 -8.35 -8.98 -6.67
C ARG A 137 -9.64 -8.60 -5.97
N TYR A 138 -9.86 -9.16 -4.81
CA TYR A 138 -10.94 -8.79 -3.91
C TYR A 138 -10.38 -8.50 -2.53
N GLY A 139 -10.79 -7.39 -1.96
CA GLY A 139 -10.47 -6.96 -0.61
C GLY A 139 -11.73 -6.70 0.19
N ARG A 140 -11.73 -7.08 1.46
CA ARG A 140 -12.82 -6.77 2.37
C ARG A 140 -12.31 -6.58 3.79
N PRO A 141 -12.97 -5.72 4.59
CA PRO A 141 -12.69 -5.62 6.01
C PRO A 141 -12.79 -6.99 6.70
N SER A 142 -11.85 -7.26 7.61
CA SER A 142 -11.86 -8.48 8.40
C SER A 142 -13.00 -8.47 9.44
N HIS A 143 -13.36 -7.30 9.91
CA HIS A 143 -14.44 -6.98 10.85
C HIS A 143 -14.70 -5.47 10.78
N ASP A 144 -15.76 -5.00 11.40
CA ASP A 144 -16.03 -3.57 11.55
C ASP A 144 -14.98 -2.93 12.46
N TYR A 145 -14.27 -1.92 11.94
CA TYR A 145 -13.30 -1.14 12.71
C TYR A 145 -13.54 0.37 12.54
N ALA A 146 -12.97 1.19 13.42
CA ALA A 146 -13.14 2.63 13.37
C ALA A 146 -12.51 3.21 12.09
N TYR A 147 -13.28 4.01 11.37
CA TYR A 147 -12.90 4.64 10.10
C TYR A 147 -13.04 6.18 10.10
N VAL A 148 -13.43 6.78 11.23
CA VAL A 148 -13.55 8.23 11.39
C VAL A 148 -12.45 8.75 12.29
N GLY A 149 -11.61 9.65 11.80
CA GLY A 149 -10.50 10.28 12.53
C GLY A 149 -9.17 10.17 11.79
N GLU A 150 -8.12 10.69 12.41
CA GLU A 150 -6.76 10.72 11.88
C GLU A 150 -5.92 9.48 12.26
N ALA A 151 -6.29 8.79 13.34
CA ALA A 151 -5.62 7.59 13.83
C ALA A 151 -6.39 6.31 13.47
N VAL A 152 -7.07 6.30 12.33
CA VAL A 152 -7.82 5.15 11.83
C VAL A 152 -6.88 4.16 11.13
N VAL A 153 -7.23 2.88 11.19
CA VAL A 153 -6.43 1.80 10.60
C VAL A 153 -6.77 1.57 9.13
N GLY A 154 -7.92 2.03 8.66
CA GLY A 154 -8.38 1.84 7.27
C GLY A 154 -9.70 2.57 6.99
N ARG A 155 -10.30 2.29 5.84
CA ARG A 155 -11.56 2.91 5.40
C ARG A 155 -12.79 2.02 5.60
N ASP A 156 -12.61 0.77 5.99
CA ASP A 156 -13.69 -0.21 6.21
C ASP A 156 -14.59 -0.37 4.96
N LEU A 157 -13.97 -0.56 3.79
CA LEU A 157 -14.63 -0.67 2.50
C LEU A 157 -14.27 -1.96 1.78
N GLN A 158 -15.26 -2.57 1.15
CA GLN A 158 -15.02 -3.67 0.20
C GLN A 158 -14.54 -3.12 -1.14
N GLU A 159 -13.68 -3.90 -1.81
CA GLU A 159 -13.09 -3.51 -3.07
C GLU A 159 -12.90 -4.72 -3.99
N ALA A 160 -13.33 -4.61 -5.23
CA ALA A 160 -13.04 -5.57 -6.29
C ALA A 160 -12.18 -4.89 -7.37
N GLN A 161 -11.05 -5.49 -7.72
CA GLN A 161 -10.14 -4.94 -8.73
C GLN A 161 -10.05 -5.87 -9.93
N VAL A 162 -9.97 -5.27 -11.12
CA VAL A 162 -9.58 -5.93 -12.35
C VAL A 162 -8.40 -5.18 -12.97
N GLY A 163 -7.42 -5.90 -13.45
CA GLY A 163 -6.22 -5.28 -13.94
C GLY A 163 -5.37 -6.17 -14.84
N VAL A 164 -4.25 -5.63 -15.27
CA VAL A 164 -3.24 -6.31 -16.06
C VAL A 164 -1.86 -5.90 -15.60
N ALA A 165 -0.95 -6.86 -15.51
CA ALA A 165 0.48 -6.62 -15.32
C ALA A 165 1.23 -7.05 -16.58
N ALA A 166 2.25 -6.30 -16.97
CA ALA A 166 3.15 -6.63 -18.07
C ALA A 166 4.60 -6.61 -17.58
N GLY A 167 5.40 -7.57 -17.99
CA GLY A 167 6.80 -7.69 -17.61
C GLY A 167 7.71 -8.06 -18.75
N LEU A 168 8.93 -7.52 -18.75
CA LEU A 168 9.96 -7.78 -19.72
C LEU A 168 11.32 -7.90 -19.04
N LYS A 169 12.05 -9.00 -19.30
CA LYS A 169 13.46 -9.16 -18.95
C LYS A 169 14.33 -8.66 -20.10
N LEU A 170 15.14 -7.64 -19.85
CA LEU A 170 15.89 -6.90 -20.89
C LEU A 170 17.19 -7.61 -21.32
N ARG A 171 17.17 -8.94 -21.39
CA ARG A 171 18.35 -9.81 -21.56
C ARG A 171 19.33 -9.39 -22.67
N ARG A 172 18.81 -8.82 -23.78
CA ARG A 172 19.64 -8.43 -24.94
C ARG A 172 20.21 -7.01 -24.82
N MET A 173 19.48 -6.11 -24.16
CA MET A 173 19.84 -4.69 -24.06
C MET A 173 20.62 -4.40 -22.77
N LEU A 174 20.14 -4.93 -21.66
CA LEU A 174 20.71 -4.77 -20.33
C LEU A 174 20.57 -6.10 -19.59
N PRO A 175 21.57 -6.99 -19.68
CA PRO A 175 21.55 -8.25 -18.92
C PRO A 175 21.27 -8.01 -17.45
N ASN A 176 20.52 -8.92 -16.80
CA ASN A 176 20.11 -8.84 -15.41
C ASN A 176 19.06 -7.76 -15.07
N ALA A 177 18.58 -7.00 -16.05
CA ALA A 177 17.53 -6.01 -15.82
C ALA A 177 16.14 -6.54 -16.21
N SER A 178 15.14 -6.03 -15.52
CA SER A 178 13.72 -6.26 -15.82
C SER A 178 12.92 -4.97 -15.63
N VAL A 179 11.85 -4.85 -16.41
CA VAL A 179 10.83 -3.81 -16.25
C VAL A 179 9.49 -4.50 -16.08
N GLN A 180 8.70 -4.02 -15.14
CA GLN A 180 7.31 -4.44 -14.98
C GLN A 180 6.43 -3.20 -14.85
N ALA A 181 5.21 -3.29 -15.38
CA ALA A 181 4.19 -2.27 -15.20
C ALA A 181 2.84 -2.94 -14.96
N SER A 182 1.98 -2.31 -14.18
CA SER A 182 0.62 -2.77 -13.97
C SER A 182 -0.36 -1.62 -14.03
N TYR A 183 -1.61 -1.95 -14.37
CA TYR A 183 -2.76 -1.08 -14.25
C TYR A 183 -3.93 -1.89 -13.73
N ALA A 184 -4.67 -1.32 -12.77
CA ALA A 184 -5.89 -1.91 -12.23
C ALA A 184 -6.95 -0.84 -12.00
N TYR A 185 -8.20 -1.21 -12.26
CA TYR A 185 -9.37 -0.45 -11.88
C TYR A 185 -10.05 -1.14 -10.70
N ALA A 186 -10.32 -0.39 -9.64
CA ALA A 186 -10.93 -0.85 -8.42
C ALA A 186 -12.36 -0.31 -8.32
N PHE A 187 -13.31 -1.21 -8.28
CA PHE A 187 -14.69 -0.95 -7.91
C PHE A 187 -14.79 -0.98 -6.39
N VAL A 188 -15.07 0.17 -5.80
CA VAL A 188 -15.07 0.33 -4.34
C VAL A 188 -16.49 0.48 -3.85
N GLU A 189 -16.80 -0.13 -2.71
CA GLU A 189 -18.06 0.05 -2.01
C GLU A 189 -18.44 1.52 -1.88
N LYS A 190 -19.72 1.82 -2.07
CA LYS A 190 -20.29 3.18 -2.00
C LYS A 190 -21.11 3.33 -0.72
N PRO A 191 -20.51 3.76 0.39
CA PRO A 191 -21.27 4.02 1.62
C PRO A 191 -22.23 5.19 1.49
N LEU A 192 -22.08 6.00 0.44
CA LEU A 192 -22.99 7.06 0.00
C LEU A 192 -23.35 6.80 -1.45
N ASP A 193 -24.61 6.55 -1.76
CA ASP A 193 -25.10 6.12 -3.08
C ASP A 193 -24.76 7.12 -4.21
N ASP A 194 -24.72 8.40 -3.88
CA ASP A 194 -24.46 9.52 -4.79
C ASP A 194 -22.96 9.88 -4.90
N VAL A 195 -22.09 9.24 -4.14
CA VAL A 195 -20.64 9.52 -4.14
C VAL A 195 -19.86 8.32 -4.66
N GLY A 196 -19.32 8.46 -5.87
CA GLY A 196 -18.39 7.48 -6.41
C GLY A 196 -17.07 7.46 -5.62
N ASN A 197 -16.41 6.29 -5.53
CA ASN A 197 -15.12 6.15 -4.86
C ASN A 197 -14.20 5.13 -5.58
N ASP A 198 -14.51 4.83 -6.83
CA ASP A 198 -13.71 3.92 -7.64
C ASP A 198 -12.30 4.47 -7.86
N ARG A 199 -11.32 3.60 -8.08
CA ARG A 199 -9.91 3.99 -8.19
C ARG A 199 -9.24 3.36 -9.40
N SER A 200 -8.40 4.16 -10.07
CA SER A 200 -7.38 3.66 -11.00
C SER A 200 -6.05 3.63 -10.28
N ASN A 201 -5.33 2.52 -10.41
CA ASN A 201 -3.98 2.33 -9.85
C ASN A 201 -3.05 1.93 -10.99
N ALA A 202 -1.83 2.47 -11.01
CA ALA A 202 -0.78 2.04 -11.91
C ALA A 202 0.55 1.98 -11.17
N ASP A 203 1.34 0.96 -11.49
CA ASP A 203 2.67 0.75 -10.93
C ASP A 203 3.67 0.53 -12.07
N ILE A 204 4.88 0.99 -11.87
CA ILE A 204 6.03 0.66 -12.72
C ILE A 204 7.20 0.31 -11.82
N GLU A 205 7.92 -0.75 -12.16
CA GLU A 205 9.13 -1.19 -11.47
C GLU A 205 10.24 -1.44 -12.51
N PHE A 206 11.43 -0.92 -12.24
CA PHE A 206 12.67 -1.30 -12.88
C PHE A 206 13.51 -2.06 -11.86
N GLY A 207 13.95 -3.27 -12.21
CA GLY A 207 14.76 -4.10 -11.35
C GLY A 207 16.09 -4.50 -12.00
N TYR A 208 17.13 -4.63 -11.18
CA TYR A 208 18.45 -5.04 -11.63
C TYR A 208 19.10 -6.01 -10.63
N VAL A 209 19.51 -7.19 -11.13
CA VAL A 209 20.27 -8.19 -10.39
C VAL A 209 21.73 -7.79 -10.39
N LEU A 210 22.24 -7.28 -9.27
CA LEU A 210 23.64 -6.88 -9.11
C LEU A 210 24.57 -8.09 -9.12
N ASN A 211 24.17 -9.14 -8.40
CA ASN A 211 24.86 -10.42 -8.34
C ASN A 211 23.88 -11.51 -7.91
N ARG A 212 24.35 -12.74 -7.64
CA ARG A 212 23.50 -13.88 -7.25
C ARG A 212 22.68 -13.67 -5.98
N LEU A 213 23.08 -12.74 -5.12
CA LEU A 213 22.48 -12.50 -3.82
C LEU A 213 21.71 -11.17 -3.76
N LEU A 214 22.08 -10.19 -4.59
CA LEU A 214 21.59 -8.81 -4.47
C LEU A 214 20.78 -8.39 -5.69
N TYR A 215 19.58 -7.88 -5.41
CA TYR A 215 18.66 -7.28 -6.38
C TYR A 215 18.27 -5.87 -5.91
N VAL A 216 18.39 -4.90 -6.80
CA VAL A 216 17.93 -3.52 -6.57
C VAL A 216 16.74 -3.21 -7.45
N ARG A 217 15.85 -2.36 -6.96
CA ARG A 217 14.68 -1.91 -7.72
C ARG A 217 14.40 -0.44 -7.50
N GLY A 218 13.90 0.21 -8.55
CA GLY A 218 13.24 1.50 -8.49
C GLY A 218 11.78 1.33 -8.86
N SER A 219 10.88 2.05 -8.22
CA SER A 219 9.44 1.96 -8.48
C SER A 219 8.76 3.32 -8.49
N ALA A 220 7.66 3.42 -9.22
CA ALA A 220 6.72 4.51 -9.12
C ALA A 220 5.30 3.95 -9.07
N ASN A 221 4.46 4.58 -8.24
CA ASN A 221 3.06 4.21 -8.06
C ASN A 221 2.18 5.43 -8.30
N TRP A 222 1.06 5.23 -8.94
CA TRP A 222 0.07 6.25 -9.21
C TRP A 222 -1.31 5.76 -8.81
N GLN A 223 -2.07 6.66 -8.18
CA GLN A 223 -3.49 6.44 -7.91
C GLN A 223 -4.31 7.65 -8.33
N ARG A 224 -5.51 7.40 -8.85
CA ARG A 224 -6.56 8.39 -9.09
C ARG A 224 -7.89 7.85 -8.61
N THR A 225 -8.56 8.61 -7.76
CA THR A 225 -9.93 8.35 -7.33
C THR A 225 -10.92 9.01 -8.30
N HIS A 226 -11.94 8.27 -8.71
CA HIS A 226 -13.00 8.72 -9.59
C HIS A 226 -14.25 9.08 -8.78
N GLY A 227 -14.74 10.28 -8.91
CA GLY A 227 -15.76 10.84 -8.02
C GLY A 227 -15.15 11.28 -6.70
N ALA A 228 -15.67 10.80 -5.58
CA ALA A 228 -15.23 11.07 -4.23
C ALA A 228 -15.38 12.53 -3.77
N LEU A 229 -15.33 12.73 -2.47
CA LEU A 229 -15.39 14.05 -1.86
C LEU A 229 -14.00 14.68 -1.77
N LEU A 230 -13.93 16.00 -1.82
CA LEU A 230 -12.70 16.73 -1.56
C LEU A 230 -12.39 16.73 -0.05
N ALA A 231 -11.10 16.78 0.30
CA ALA A 231 -10.66 16.71 1.68
C ALA A 231 -10.98 17.96 2.52
N GLY A 232 -11.47 19.03 1.92
CA GLY A 232 -11.75 20.30 2.60
C GLY A 232 -10.86 21.44 2.11
N SER A 233 -10.77 22.53 2.89
CA SER A 233 -9.94 23.69 2.60
C SER A 233 -8.75 23.81 3.57
N PRO A 234 -7.67 24.53 3.19
CA PRO A 234 -6.53 24.81 4.07
C PRO A 234 -6.89 25.56 5.32
N SER A 235 -7.98 26.34 5.34
CA SER A 235 -8.48 27.06 6.51
C SER A 235 -9.01 26.12 7.60
N GLY A 236 -9.15 24.84 7.28
CA GLY A 236 -9.65 23.84 8.22
C GLY A 236 -11.17 23.79 8.30
N ASP A 237 -11.84 24.65 7.55
CA ASP A 237 -13.28 24.52 7.37
C ASP A 237 -13.53 23.39 6.39
N PRO A 238 -14.34 22.38 6.75
CA PRO A 238 -14.78 21.42 5.76
C PRO A 238 -15.44 22.19 4.62
N LEU A 239 -15.16 21.81 3.37
CA LEU A 239 -15.95 22.33 2.25
C LEU A 239 -17.43 22.13 2.61
N PRO A 240 -18.29 23.15 2.45
CA PRO A 240 -19.70 22.96 2.69
C PRO A 240 -20.15 21.81 1.77
N LEU A 241 -20.48 20.70 2.40
CA LEU A 241 -21.13 19.60 1.68
C LEU A 241 -22.44 20.18 1.12
N PRO A 242 -22.84 19.86 -0.11
CA PRO A 242 -24.15 20.21 -0.60
C PRO A 242 -25.19 19.89 0.48
N GLY A 243 -26.20 20.73 0.68
CA GLY A 243 -27.08 20.75 1.85
C GLY A 243 -27.63 19.39 2.30
N GLU A 244 -27.80 18.44 1.37
CA GLU A 244 -28.20 17.07 1.64
C GLU A 244 -27.07 16.19 2.26
N LEU A 245 -25.81 16.64 2.22
CA LEU A 245 -24.65 15.91 2.75
C LEU A 245 -24.31 16.31 4.20
N ASN A 246 -25.02 17.23 4.80
CA ASN A 246 -24.76 17.73 6.16
C ASN A 246 -25.51 16.96 7.26
N THR A 247 -26.03 15.78 6.98
CA THR A 247 -26.59 14.94 8.06
C THR A 247 -25.45 14.26 8.86
N PRO A 248 -25.65 13.99 10.16
CA PRO A 248 -24.65 13.31 10.97
C PRO A 248 -24.17 11.98 10.37
N GLU A 249 -25.09 11.22 9.76
CA GLU A 249 -24.80 9.92 9.14
C GLU A 249 -23.86 10.09 7.94
N ARG A 250 -24.10 11.10 7.09
CA ARG A 250 -23.26 11.38 5.91
C ARG A 250 -21.90 11.93 6.31
N LEU A 251 -21.85 12.78 7.32
CA LEU A 251 -20.59 13.26 7.88
C LEU A 251 -19.73 12.10 8.44
N ALA A 252 -20.35 11.11 9.07
CA ALA A 252 -19.66 9.92 9.53
C ALA A 252 -19.09 9.08 8.38
N GLN A 253 -19.69 9.07 7.20
CA GLN A 253 -19.21 8.34 6.03
C GLN A 253 -18.17 9.12 5.20
N ARG A 254 -18.00 10.43 5.44
CA ARG A 254 -17.15 11.31 4.64
C ARG A 254 -15.71 10.80 4.51
N ASP A 255 -15.10 10.41 5.60
CA ASP A 255 -13.68 10.02 5.62
C ASP A 255 -13.42 8.72 4.83
N ARG A 256 -14.44 7.87 4.66
CA ARG A 256 -14.38 6.66 3.84
C ARG A 256 -14.27 6.97 2.34
N VAL A 257 -14.85 8.09 1.90
CA VAL A 257 -14.99 8.47 0.48
C VAL A 257 -14.22 9.73 0.10
N ILE A 258 -13.25 10.14 0.89
CA ILE A 258 -12.35 11.25 0.53
C ILE A 258 -11.47 10.81 -0.64
N ARG A 259 -11.36 11.73 -1.63
CA ARG A 259 -10.46 11.59 -2.78
C ARG A 259 -9.01 11.41 -2.31
N SER A 260 -8.25 10.63 -3.08
CA SER A 260 -6.81 10.54 -2.90
C SER A 260 -6.14 10.30 -4.26
N ASN A 261 -5.46 11.32 -4.78
CA ASN A 261 -4.74 11.27 -6.05
C ASN A 261 -3.26 11.51 -5.78
N TYR A 262 -2.39 10.60 -6.19
CA TYR A 262 -0.96 10.74 -5.91
C TYR A 262 -0.06 10.02 -6.90
N TRP A 263 1.18 10.49 -6.92
CA TRP A 263 2.35 9.80 -7.39
C TRP A 263 3.31 9.58 -6.23
N HIS A 264 3.77 8.36 -6.08
CA HIS A 264 4.89 8.01 -5.20
C HIS A 264 6.03 7.45 -6.04
N ALA A 265 7.28 7.61 -5.59
CA ALA A 265 8.42 6.89 -6.14
C ALA A 265 9.27 6.33 -5.01
N GLY A 266 9.96 5.25 -5.30
CA GLY A 266 10.74 4.55 -4.31
C GLY A 266 11.88 3.73 -4.89
N ALA A 267 12.68 3.22 -3.97
CA ALA A 267 13.75 2.27 -4.25
C ALA A 267 13.76 1.15 -3.22
N GLY A 268 14.29 0.01 -3.61
CA GLY A 268 14.40 -1.14 -2.74
C GLY A 268 15.62 -1.98 -3.02
N LEU A 269 16.03 -2.74 -2.03
CA LEU A 269 17.11 -3.72 -2.08
C LEU A 269 16.57 -5.06 -1.58
N SER A 270 16.92 -6.14 -2.24
CA SER A 270 16.65 -7.49 -1.77
C SER A 270 17.94 -8.30 -1.72
N TYR A 271 18.07 -9.13 -0.68
CA TYR A 271 19.15 -10.07 -0.50
C TYR A 271 18.60 -11.49 -0.43
N SER A 272 19.05 -12.36 -1.34
CA SER A 272 18.60 -13.75 -1.45
C SER A 272 19.57 -14.69 -0.78
N ALA A 273 19.10 -15.46 0.22
CA ALA A 273 19.86 -16.45 0.96
C ALA A 273 19.17 -17.81 0.92
N GLY A 274 19.43 -18.59 -0.12
CA GLY A 274 18.78 -19.88 -0.35
C GLY A 274 17.27 -19.71 -0.58
N PRO A 275 16.39 -20.34 0.24
CA PRO A 275 14.94 -20.23 0.09
C PRO A 275 14.36 -18.94 0.69
N VAL A 276 15.20 -18.03 1.19
CA VAL A 276 14.78 -16.82 1.88
C VAL A 276 15.28 -15.57 1.16
N ASP A 277 14.37 -14.64 0.89
CA ASP A 277 14.71 -13.28 0.49
C ASP A 277 14.46 -12.33 1.66
N LEU A 278 15.44 -11.49 1.96
CA LEU A 278 15.29 -10.33 2.82
C LEU A 278 15.15 -9.09 1.95
N PHE A 279 14.29 -8.16 2.30
CA PHE A 279 14.14 -6.94 1.53
C PHE A 279 13.95 -5.70 2.42
N LEU A 280 14.35 -4.57 1.87
CA LEU A 280 14.02 -3.25 2.38
C LEU A 280 13.61 -2.34 1.23
N SER A 281 12.75 -1.37 1.50
CA SER A 281 12.35 -0.36 0.52
C SER A 281 12.02 0.96 1.20
N LEU A 282 12.18 2.03 0.41
CA LEU A 282 11.78 3.38 0.74
C LEU A 282 10.92 3.91 -0.38
N THR A 283 9.77 4.50 -0.04
CA THR A 283 8.88 5.16 -1.00
C THR A 283 8.53 6.54 -0.46
N LYS A 284 8.42 7.53 -1.34
CA LYS A 284 8.11 8.91 -0.97
C LYS A 284 7.04 9.46 -1.90
N TYR A 285 6.17 10.29 -1.33
CA TYR A 285 5.26 11.14 -2.08
C TYR A 285 6.05 12.10 -3.00
N LEU A 286 5.63 12.18 -4.27
CA LEU A 286 6.18 13.12 -5.25
C LEU A 286 5.21 14.25 -5.56
N SER A 287 3.98 13.92 -5.90
CA SER A 287 2.94 14.89 -6.27
C SER A 287 1.54 14.30 -6.12
N GLY A 288 0.53 15.16 -6.03
CA GLY A 288 -0.86 14.74 -5.96
C GLY A 288 -1.73 15.78 -5.28
N THR A 289 -3.02 15.47 -5.20
CA THR A 289 -4.06 16.31 -4.57
C THR A 289 -4.97 15.45 -3.71
N ASP A 290 -5.56 16.06 -2.69
CA ASP A 290 -6.43 15.39 -1.70
C ASP A 290 -5.75 14.16 -1.08
N THR A 291 -4.47 14.28 -0.74
CA THR A 291 -3.65 13.15 -0.29
C THR A 291 -2.62 13.56 0.75
N HIS A 292 -1.98 12.58 1.33
CA HIS A 292 -0.99 12.78 2.37
C HIS A 292 0.44 12.89 1.82
N ASN A 293 1.23 13.78 2.44
CA ASN A 293 2.67 13.86 2.17
C ASN A 293 3.40 12.85 3.03
N ALA A 294 3.43 11.61 2.57
CA ALA A 294 3.98 10.49 3.32
C ALA A 294 5.36 10.06 2.84
N VAL A 295 6.19 9.66 3.77
CA VAL A 295 7.37 8.83 3.55
C VAL A 295 7.07 7.43 4.08
N VAL A 296 7.49 6.48 3.33
CA VAL A 296 7.07 5.12 3.46
C VAL A 296 8.28 4.19 3.37
N TYR A 297 8.49 3.38 4.38
CA TYR A 297 9.63 2.46 4.50
C TYR A 297 9.14 1.02 4.73
N ALA A 298 9.75 -0.03 4.16
CA ALA A 298 9.40 -1.43 4.39
C ALA A 298 10.62 -2.33 4.59
N VAL A 299 10.54 -3.30 5.52
CA VAL A 299 11.45 -4.43 5.62
C VAL A 299 10.64 -5.71 5.71
N GLY A 300 11.17 -6.76 5.19
CA GLY A 300 10.50 -8.03 5.31
C GLY A 300 11.35 -9.18 4.83
N THR A 301 10.73 -10.32 4.90
CA THR A 301 11.30 -11.57 4.43
C THR A 301 10.27 -12.32 3.61
N THR A 302 10.72 -12.98 2.56
CA THR A 302 9.93 -13.93 1.79
C THR A 302 10.59 -15.28 1.89
N TRP A 303 9.86 -16.28 2.34
CA TRP A 303 10.30 -17.66 2.39
C TRP A 303 9.59 -18.46 1.29
N TYR A 304 10.38 -19.13 0.45
CA TYR A 304 9.88 -19.98 -0.62
C TYR A 304 9.87 -21.45 -0.18
N PHE A 305 8.80 -22.15 -0.53
CA PHE A 305 8.62 -23.56 -0.24
C PHE A 305 8.05 -24.30 -1.45
N HIS A 306 8.28 -25.59 -1.51
CA HIS A 306 7.75 -26.45 -2.55
C HIS A 306 6.75 -27.43 -1.94
N VAL A 307 5.56 -27.51 -2.54
CA VAL A 307 4.58 -28.53 -2.21
C VAL A 307 4.75 -29.66 -3.22
N ALA A 308 5.24 -30.82 -2.77
CA ALA A 308 5.31 -32.00 -3.62
C ALA A 308 3.88 -32.36 -4.09
N GLN A 309 3.70 -32.46 -5.38
CA GLN A 309 2.44 -32.89 -6.01
C GLN A 309 2.40 -34.40 -6.08
#